data_c87ad7c9a14675bdb8c8ea84a31f78a6
#
_entry.id   c87ad7c9a14675bdb8c8ea84a31f78a6
#
_cell.length_a   1.000
_cell.length_b   1.000
_cell.length_c   1.000
_cell.angle_alpha   90.00
_cell.angle_beta   90.00
_cell.angle_gamma   90.00
#
_symmetry.space_group_name_H-M   'P 1'
#
loop_
_entity.id
_entity.type
_entity.pdbx_description
1 polymer ?
#
loop_
_entity_poly.entity_id
_entity_poly.type
_entity_poly.pdbx_seq_one_letter_code
_entity_poly.pdbx_strand_id
1 'polypeptide(L)'
;MGIGTLSYIDPNTLIYGALGHEIVESNTNEKVEIKEGTIFNSFVTGIEKSIIGTPGSKIAKFNYNYEFGNIVKNTRYGIFGIYNDKINSNNLIKVGNAKIGSAVIKTVLNGDKEESFNIEITKINETSDIKNITFKINDDRLISLTGGVIQGMSGSPIFQDDKI
;
A
#
# COMPACT_ATOMS: atom_id res chain seq x y z
N MET A 1 -4.27 8.89 12.92
CA MET A 1 -4.17 7.45 12.61
C MET A 1 -4.54 7.26 11.16
N GLY A 2 -3.85 6.36 10.42
CA GLY A 2 -4.10 6.13 8.99
C GLY A 2 -4.12 4.63 8.67
N ILE A 3 -4.77 4.28 7.55
CA ILE A 3 -4.77 2.94 6.98
C ILE A 3 -3.87 2.97 5.76
N GLY A 4 -3.01 1.97 5.63
CA GLY A 4 -2.13 1.79 4.49
C GLY A 4 -1.80 0.32 4.29
N THR A 5 -0.98 0.04 3.29
CA THR A 5 -0.48 -1.30 3.01
C THR A 5 1.02 -1.36 3.33
N LEU A 6 1.44 -2.37 4.05
CA LEU A 6 2.84 -2.70 4.22
C LEU A 6 3.31 -3.30 2.88
N SER A 7 4.15 -2.56 2.15
CA SER A 7 4.51 -2.89 0.77
C SER A 7 5.55 -3.99 0.68
N TYR A 8 6.54 -3.97 1.55
CA TYR A 8 7.59 -4.96 1.64
C TYR A 8 8.25 -5.01 3.00
N ILE A 9 8.92 -6.12 3.29
CA ILE A 9 9.81 -6.30 4.41
C ILE A 9 11.09 -6.95 3.89
N ASP A 10 12.25 -6.37 4.21
CA ASP A 10 13.54 -7.01 3.95
C ASP A 10 13.77 -8.13 4.98
N PRO A 11 13.91 -9.38 4.56
CA PRO A 11 13.99 -10.52 5.46
C PRO A 11 15.29 -10.56 6.29
N ASN A 12 16.34 -9.85 5.85
CA ASN A 12 17.62 -9.85 6.55
C ASN A 12 17.71 -8.77 7.63
N THR A 13 17.13 -7.62 7.37
CA THR A 13 17.21 -6.43 8.24
C THR A 13 15.93 -6.17 9.00
N LEU A 14 14.83 -6.81 8.62
CA LEU A 14 13.46 -6.54 9.08
C LEU A 14 13.01 -5.09 8.83
N ILE A 15 13.73 -4.34 8.00
CA ILE A 15 13.29 -3.02 7.58
C ILE A 15 12.08 -3.19 6.66
N TYR A 16 11.00 -2.51 6.98
CA TYR A 16 9.82 -2.47 6.15
C TYR A 16 9.62 -1.11 5.50
N GLY A 17 8.91 -1.11 4.36
CA GLY A 17 8.34 0.08 3.75
C GLY A 17 6.83 -0.08 3.56
N ALA A 18 6.07 0.92 4.00
CA ALA A 18 4.68 1.11 3.62
C ALA A 18 4.62 2.35 2.72
N LEU A 19 4.68 2.05 1.43
CA LEU A 19 4.88 3.06 0.39
C LEU A 19 3.57 3.80 0.06
N GLY A 20 3.70 4.91 -0.64
CA GLY A 20 2.59 5.69 -1.16
C GLY A 20 2.81 7.19 -1.00
N HIS A 21 2.70 7.71 0.19
CA HIS A 21 2.88 9.13 0.49
C HIS A 21 3.25 9.33 1.97
N GLU A 22 3.72 10.50 2.29
CA GLU A 22 3.98 10.88 3.68
C GLU A 22 2.68 10.97 4.50
N ILE A 23 2.82 10.76 5.80
CA ILE A 23 1.74 11.06 6.76
C ILE A 23 1.75 12.56 7.02
N VAL A 24 0.61 13.19 6.81
CA VAL A 24 0.37 14.60 7.10
C VAL A 24 -0.70 14.74 8.17
N GLU A 25 -0.65 15.85 8.89
CA GLU A 25 -1.70 16.26 9.82
C GLU A 25 -2.91 16.74 9.01
N SER A 26 -4.12 16.25 9.36
CA SER A 26 -5.32 16.44 8.53
C SER A 26 -5.84 17.87 8.43
N ASN A 27 -5.55 18.72 9.43
CA ASN A 27 -6.05 20.08 9.43
C ASN A 27 -5.07 21.06 8.77
N THR A 28 -3.76 20.85 8.95
CA THR A 28 -2.71 21.76 8.47
C THR A 28 -2.08 21.29 7.16
N ASN A 29 -2.24 20.02 6.79
CA ASN A 29 -1.51 19.35 5.71
C ASN A 29 0.03 19.36 5.90
N GLU A 30 0.49 19.65 7.11
CA GLU A 30 1.91 19.61 7.41
C GLU A 30 2.39 18.19 7.63
N LYS A 31 3.61 17.91 7.21
CA LYS A 31 4.25 16.62 7.43
C LYS A 31 4.40 16.34 8.91
N VAL A 32 3.93 15.17 9.35
CA VAL A 32 4.12 14.73 10.72
C VAL A 32 5.58 14.34 10.95
N GLU A 33 6.25 15.03 11.88
CA GLU A 33 7.54 14.58 12.39
C GLU A 33 7.32 13.41 13.36
N ILE A 34 7.93 12.26 13.02
CA ILE A 34 7.78 11.06 13.84
C ILE A 34 8.89 11.00 14.88
N LYS A 35 8.51 11.15 16.15
CA LYS A 35 9.37 10.81 17.29
C LYS A 35 9.22 9.35 17.67
N GLU A 36 7.98 8.89 17.74
CA GLU A 36 7.58 7.52 18.03
C GLU A 36 6.33 7.19 17.20
N GLY A 37 6.28 6.01 16.63
CA GLY A 37 5.13 5.53 15.90
C GLY A 37 5.11 4.02 15.87
N THR A 38 3.92 3.44 15.82
CA THR A 38 3.71 1.99 15.83
C THR A 38 2.79 1.59 14.70
N ILE A 39 3.08 0.47 14.05
CA ILE A 39 2.17 -0.19 13.11
C ILE A 39 1.43 -1.35 13.78
N PHE A 40 0.13 -1.41 13.53
CA PHE A 40 -0.77 -2.44 14.02
C PHE A 40 -1.42 -3.18 12.86
N ASN A 41 -1.81 -4.42 13.09
CA ASN A 41 -2.66 -5.12 12.14
C ASN A 41 -4.04 -4.47 12.08
N SER A 42 -4.61 -4.49 10.88
CA SER A 42 -5.96 -3.97 10.64
C SER A 42 -6.79 -4.97 9.84
N PHE A 43 -8.07 -5.04 10.16
CA PHE A 43 -9.04 -5.85 9.45
C PHE A 43 -10.00 -4.94 8.70
N VAL A 44 -10.07 -5.07 7.39
CA VAL A 44 -11.02 -4.32 6.56
C VAL A 44 -12.43 -4.84 6.83
N THR A 45 -13.30 -3.96 7.30
CA THR A 45 -14.68 -4.29 7.67
C THR A 45 -15.70 -3.74 6.70
N GLY A 46 -15.28 -2.88 5.77
CA GLY A 46 -16.14 -2.28 4.75
C GLY A 46 -15.37 -1.43 3.76
N ILE A 47 -16.06 -1.07 2.69
CA ILE A 47 -15.56 -0.21 1.62
C ILE A 47 -16.55 0.92 1.38
N GLU A 48 -16.08 2.15 1.46
CA GLU A 48 -16.76 3.30 0.87
C GLU A 48 -16.31 3.43 -0.57
N LYS A 49 -17.26 3.31 -1.51
CA LYS A 49 -16.92 3.37 -2.94
C LYS A 49 -16.51 4.78 -3.35
N SER A 50 -15.52 4.84 -4.23
CA SER A 50 -15.18 6.07 -4.95
C SER A 50 -16.29 6.43 -5.93
N ILE A 51 -16.64 7.70 -5.96
CA ILE A 51 -17.50 8.30 -6.98
C ILE A 51 -16.81 9.53 -7.56
N ILE A 52 -17.30 10.03 -8.70
CA ILE A 52 -16.70 11.19 -9.36
C ILE A 52 -16.65 12.37 -8.38
N GLY A 53 -15.43 12.89 -8.16
CA GLY A 53 -15.18 14.02 -7.26
C GLY A 53 -15.02 13.67 -5.79
N THR A 54 -15.27 12.41 -5.39
CA THR A 54 -15.12 11.97 -3.99
C THR A 54 -14.37 10.64 -3.94
N PRO A 55 -13.13 10.62 -3.40
CA PRO A 55 -12.40 9.38 -3.24
C PRO A 55 -13.07 8.47 -2.22
N GLY A 56 -13.08 7.18 -2.50
CA GLY A 56 -13.55 6.16 -1.56
C GLY A 56 -12.47 5.81 -0.53
N SER A 57 -12.84 4.97 0.45
CA SER A 57 -11.94 4.55 1.52
C SER A 57 -12.21 3.11 1.98
N LYS A 58 -11.17 2.47 2.53
CA LYS A 58 -11.33 1.26 3.34
C LYS A 58 -11.77 1.65 4.75
N ILE A 59 -12.76 0.97 5.28
CA ILE A 59 -13.14 1.02 6.69
C ILE A 59 -12.47 -0.15 7.38
N ALA A 60 -11.71 0.08 8.44
CA ALA A 60 -11.00 -0.99 9.14
C ALA A 60 -11.08 -0.86 10.65
N LYS A 61 -10.93 -2.02 11.32
CA LYS A 61 -10.70 -2.13 12.76
C LYS A 61 -9.24 -2.46 13.01
N PHE A 62 -8.64 -1.85 14.03
CA PHE A 62 -7.25 -2.06 14.40
C PHE A 62 -7.16 -3.03 15.57
N ASN A 63 -6.19 -3.93 15.51
CA ASN A 63 -5.84 -4.79 16.62
C ASN A 63 -4.65 -4.17 17.39
N TYR A 64 -4.93 -3.52 18.48
CA TYR A 64 -3.92 -2.86 19.33
C TYR A 64 -3.20 -3.82 20.30
N ASN A 65 -3.61 -5.08 20.36
CA ASN A 65 -3.02 -6.04 21.29
C ASN A 65 -1.64 -6.54 20.83
N TYR A 66 -1.27 -6.28 19.57
CA TYR A 66 0.00 -6.71 19.02
C TYR A 66 0.58 -5.64 18.09
N GLU A 67 1.80 -5.21 18.42
CA GLU A 67 2.57 -4.24 17.65
C GLU A 67 3.44 -4.96 16.62
N PHE A 68 3.15 -4.74 15.33
CA PHE A 68 3.89 -5.36 14.23
C PHE A 68 5.23 -4.69 13.93
N GLY A 69 5.44 -3.48 14.39
CA GLY A 69 6.68 -2.75 14.18
C GLY A 69 6.60 -1.30 14.61
N ASN A 70 7.74 -0.66 14.62
CA ASN A 70 7.85 0.78 14.88
C ASN A 70 7.91 1.57 13.56
N ILE A 71 7.63 2.87 13.63
CA ILE A 71 7.85 3.81 12.52
C ILE A 71 9.10 4.64 12.86
N VAL A 72 10.10 4.61 11.99
CA VAL A 72 11.36 5.34 12.18
C VAL A 72 11.42 6.59 11.30
N LYS A 73 10.85 6.52 10.09
CA LYS A 73 10.87 7.62 9.13
C LYS A 73 9.52 7.81 8.46
N ASN A 74 9.15 9.08 8.30
CA ASN A 74 8.07 9.53 7.45
C ASN A 74 8.66 10.33 6.29
N THR A 75 8.50 9.86 5.08
CA THR A 75 9.11 10.44 3.87
C THR A 75 8.07 10.66 2.79
N ARG A 76 8.39 11.43 1.76
CA ARG A 76 7.52 11.62 0.57
C ARG A 76 7.17 10.33 -0.16
N TYR A 77 7.91 9.24 0.08
CA TYR A 77 7.65 7.92 -0.51
C TYR A 77 6.78 7.03 0.37
N GLY A 78 6.54 7.41 1.61
CA GLY A 78 5.83 6.64 2.62
C GLY A 78 6.58 6.54 3.93
N ILE A 79 6.16 5.61 4.79
CA ILE A 79 6.79 5.36 6.09
C ILE A 79 7.70 4.14 6.04
N PHE A 80 8.74 4.19 6.87
CA PHE A 80 9.72 3.11 7.04
C PHE A 80 9.95 2.86 8.51
N GLY A 81 10.23 1.62 8.84
CA GLY A 81 10.50 1.20 10.21
C GLY A 81 11.05 -0.20 10.29
N ILE A 82 11.02 -0.76 11.48
CA ILE A 82 11.50 -2.12 11.76
C ILE A 82 10.29 -2.98 12.13
N TYR A 83 10.18 -4.11 11.46
CA TYR A 83 9.14 -5.11 11.71
C TYR A 83 9.56 -5.99 12.89
N ASN A 84 8.63 -6.27 13.82
CA ASN A 84 8.94 -6.92 15.09
C ASN A 84 8.84 -8.45 15.04
N ASP A 85 8.30 -9.02 13.96
CA ASP A 85 8.03 -10.45 13.89
C ASP A 85 9.00 -11.18 12.94
N LYS A 86 9.05 -12.50 13.05
CA LYS A 86 9.84 -13.34 12.15
C LYS A 86 9.17 -13.46 10.79
N ILE A 87 9.98 -13.37 9.75
CA ILE A 87 9.53 -13.55 8.38
C ILE A 87 9.94 -14.93 7.89
N ASN A 88 9.01 -15.60 7.20
CA ASN A 88 9.35 -16.79 6.44
C ASN A 88 10.01 -16.37 5.13
N SER A 89 11.33 -16.50 5.04
CA SER A 89 12.13 -16.11 3.87
C SER A 89 12.09 -17.10 2.69
N ASN A 90 11.27 -18.15 2.76
CA ASN A 90 11.24 -19.17 1.71
C ASN A 90 10.62 -18.68 0.39
N ASN A 91 9.87 -17.59 0.40
CA ASN A 91 9.16 -17.05 -0.76
C ASN A 91 9.58 -15.60 -1.05
N LEU A 92 10.85 -15.38 -1.31
CA LEU A 92 11.35 -14.06 -1.67
C LEU A 92 10.87 -13.65 -3.07
N ILE A 93 10.29 -12.47 -3.16
CA ILE A 93 9.85 -11.88 -4.43
C ILE A 93 10.96 -10.93 -4.92
N LYS A 94 11.33 -11.08 -6.18
CA LYS A 94 12.34 -10.22 -6.80
C LYS A 94 11.75 -8.89 -7.22
N VAL A 95 12.52 -7.82 -7.03
CA VAL A 95 12.19 -6.52 -7.61
C VAL A 95 12.47 -6.55 -9.11
N GLY A 96 11.55 -6.01 -9.89
CA GLY A 96 11.66 -5.89 -11.34
C GLY A 96 11.58 -4.45 -11.81
N ASN A 97 11.70 -4.27 -13.13
CA ASN A 97 11.41 -3.00 -13.78
C ASN A 97 10.01 -3.07 -14.38
N ALA A 98 9.21 -2.05 -14.11
CA ALA A 98 7.88 -1.93 -14.69
C ALA A 98 7.95 -1.81 -16.22
N LYS A 99 6.98 -2.43 -16.89
CA LYS A 99 6.78 -2.35 -18.35
C LYS A 99 5.34 -1.97 -18.64
N ILE A 100 5.10 -1.28 -19.76
CA ILE A 100 3.75 -1.04 -20.26
C ILE A 100 3.09 -2.39 -20.56
N GLY A 101 1.82 -2.54 -20.17
CA GLY A 101 1.02 -3.74 -20.38
C GLY A 101 0.40 -4.29 -19.11
N SER A 102 -0.05 -5.53 -19.19
CA SER A 102 -0.78 -6.21 -18.11
C SER A 102 0.07 -6.38 -16.87
N ALA A 103 -0.56 -6.14 -15.72
CA ALA A 103 0.01 -6.33 -14.40
C ALA A 103 -1.08 -6.71 -13.39
N VAL A 104 -0.70 -7.04 -12.18
CA VAL A 104 -1.61 -7.42 -11.10
C VAL A 104 -1.31 -6.56 -9.88
N ILE A 105 -2.33 -5.92 -9.32
CA ILE A 105 -2.25 -5.27 -8.01
C ILE A 105 -2.80 -6.19 -6.94
N LYS A 106 -2.12 -6.27 -5.80
CA LYS A 106 -2.60 -7.02 -4.63
C LYS A 106 -3.05 -6.09 -3.54
N THR A 107 -4.23 -6.34 -2.99
CA THR A 107 -4.80 -5.53 -1.91
C THR A 107 -5.80 -6.34 -1.09
N VAL A 108 -6.09 -5.87 0.11
CA VAL A 108 -7.11 -6.45 0.99
C VAL A 108 -8.38 -5.62 0.89
N LEU A 109 -9.51 -6.23 0.56
CA LEU A 109 -10.83 -5.56 0.50
C LEU A 109 -11.80 -6.06 1.57
N ASN A 110 -11.51 -7.20 2.19
CA ASN A 110 -12.32 -7.76 3.27
C ASN A 110 -11.45 -8.56 4.23
N GLY A 111 -11.63 -8.33 5.53
CA GLY A 111 -10.84 -8.99 6.57
C GLY A 111 -9.36 -8.64 6.48
N ASP A 112 -8.54 -9.67 6.39
CA ASP A 112 -7.08 -9.65 6.21
C ASP A 112 -6.63 -10.41 4.95
N LYS A 113 -7.60 -10.88 4.16
CA LYS A 113 -7.34 -11.70 2.98
C LYS A 113 -6.82 -10.83 1.82
N GLU A 114 -5.58 -11.09 1.41
CA GLU A 114 -4.99 -10.54 0.20
C GLU A 114 -5.67 -11.10 -1.05
N GLU A 115 -6.04 -10.23 -1.97
CA GLU A 115 -6.64 -10.57 -3.25
C GLU A 115 -5.90 -9.88 -4.38
N SER A 116 -5.92 -10.52 -5.55
CA SER A 116 -5.25 -10.06 -6.78
C SER A 116 -6.26 -9.52 -7.77
N PHE A 117 -5.94 -8.39 -8.41
CA PHE A 117 -6.79 -7.72 -9.39
C PHE A 117 -5.98 -7.29 -10.60
N ASN A 118 -6.57 -7.42 -11.79
CA ASN A 118 -5.94 -7.05 -13.03
C ASN A 118 -5.87 -5.54 -13.23
N ILE A 119 -4.72 -5.07 -13.64
CA ILE A 119 -4.48 -3.68 -14.04
C ILE A 119 -3.69 -3.65 -15.34
N GLU A 120 -3.64 -2.50 -15.98
CA GLU A 120 -2.80 -2.24 -17.14
C GLU A 120 -1.92 -1.03 -16.87
N ILE A 121 -0.61 -1.20 -16.92
CA ILE A 121 0.35 -0.09 -16.88
C ILE A 121 0.31 0.60 -18.23
N THR A 122 -0.10 1.86 -18.25
CA THR A 122 -0.33 2.63 -19.48
C THR A 122 0.76 3.64 -19.77
N LYS A 123 1.53 4.05 -18.75
CA LYS A 123 2.61 5.02 -18.91
C LYS A 123 3.67 4.83 -17.85
N ILE A 124 4.92 4.99 -18.25
CA ILE A 124 6.09 5.07 -17.36
C ILE A 124 6.83 6.37 -17.68
N ASN A 125 7.09 7.17 -16.65
CA ASN A 125 7.85 8.42 -16.76
C ASN A 125 9.17 8.27 -16.03
N GLU A 126 10.24 7.96 -16.74
CA GLU A 126 11.56 7.71 -16.19
C GLU A 126 12.24 8.95 -15.60
N THR A 127 11.74 10.15 -15.93
CA THR A 127 12.29 11.41 -15.43
C THR A 127 11.71 11.84 -14.10
N SER A 128 10.66 11.17 -13.62
CA SER A 128 10.02 11.47 -12.34
C SER A 128 10.43 10.44 -11.28
N ASP A 129 10.81 10.90 -10.12
CA ASP A 129 11.18 10.06 -8.98
C ASP A 129 9.97 9.66 -8.09
N ILE A 130 8.81 10.29 -8.32
CA ILE A 130 7.53 9.95 -7.68
C ILE A 130 6.41 9.96 -8.72
N LYS A 131 5.37 9.13 -8.51
CA LYS A 131 4.22 9.01 -9.43
C LYS A 131 4.64 8.77 -10.88
N ASN A 132 5.69 8.00 -11.06
CA ASN A 132 6.31 7.73 -12.35
C ASN A 132 5.60 6.63 -13.16
N ILE A 133 4.72 5.84 -12.54
CA ILE A 133 3.93 4.80 -13.19
C ILE A 133 2.46 5.21 -13.17
N THR A 134 1.82 5.18 -14.34
CA THR A 134 0.38 5.36 -14.47
C THR A 134 -0.23 4.03 -14.89
N PHE A 135 -1.27 3.61 -14.21
CA PHE A 135 -2.00 2.39 -14.53
C PHE A 135 -3.50 2.64 -14.58
N LYS A 136 -4.21 1.74 -15.20
CA LYS A 136 -5.66 1.66 -15.29
C LYS A 136 -6.12 0.35 -14.66
N ILE A 137 -7.19 0.38 -13.87
CA ILE A 137 -7.84 -0.83 -13.38
C ILE A 137 -8.53 -1.51 -14.57
N ASN A 138 -8.21 -2.78 -14.78
CA ASN A 138 -8.80 -3.63 -15.81
C ASN A 138 -9.40 -4.89 -15.18
N ASP A 139 -10.15 -4.67 -14.10
CA ASP A 139 -10.79 -5.72 -13.30
C ASP A 139 -12.20 -5.25 -12.88
N ASP A 140 -13.21 -5.85 -13.48
CA ASP A 140 -14.61 -5.47 -13.25
C ASP A 140 -15.04 -5.69 -11.79
N ARG A 141 -14.48 -6.71 -11.12
CA ARG A 141 -14.77 -6.99 -9.72
C ARG A 141 -14.21 -5.89 -8.82
N LEU A 142 -12.98 -5.44 -9.04
CA LEU A 142 -12.40 -4.33 -8.28
C LEU A 142 -13.19 -3.05 -8.50
N ILE A 143 -13.49 -2.71 -9.75
CA ILE A 143 -14.31 -1.52 -10.08
C ILE A 143 -15.69 -1.59 -9.43
N SER A 144 -16.34 -2.75 -9.50
CA SER A 144 -17.67 -2.93 -8.87
C SER A 144 -17.63 -2.76 -7.36
N LEU A 145 -16.54 -3.20 -6.68
CA LEU A 145 -16.40 -3.13 -5.23
C LEU A 145 -15.98 -1.75 -4.74
N THR A 146 -15.07 -1.08 -5.45
CA THR A 146 -14.41 0.13 -4.97
C THR A 146 -14.72 1.39 -5.77
N GLY A 147 -15.25 1.27 -6.99
CA GLY A 147 -15.44 2.39 -7.91
C GLY A 147 -14.15 2.96 -8.49
N GLY A 148 -12.98 2.43 -8.12
CA GLY A 148 -11.66 2.90 -8.53
C GLY A 148 -10.60 2.66 -7.46
N VAL A 149 -9.49 3.39 -7.52
CA VAL A 149 -8.49 3.38 -6.44
C VAL A 149 -9.05 4.16 -5.25
N ILE A 150 -8.99 3.57 -4.06
CA ILE A 150 -9.53 4.13 -2.82
C ILE A 150 -8.44 4.33 -1.77
N GLN A 151 -8.70 5.19 -0.79
CA GLN A 151 -7.82 5.37 0.37
C GLN A 151 -7.63 4.04 1.11
N GLY A 152 -6.39 3.78 1.56
CA GLY A 152 -5.98 2.51 2.14
C GLY A 152 -5.42 1.50 1.12
N MET A 153 -5.49 1.77 -0.20
CA MET A 153 -4.77 1.02 -1.22
C MET A 153 -3.33 1.52 -1.44
N SER A 154 -2.96 2.66 -0.87
CA SER A 154 -1.58 3.16 -0.91
C SER A 154 -0.60 2.10 -0.41
N GLY A 155 0.48 1.86 -1.15
CA GLY A 155 1.46 0.83 -0.86
C GLY A 155 1.11 -0.57 -1.34
N SER A 156 -0.06 -0.78 -1.94
CA SER A 156 -0.43 -2.06 -2.56
C SER A 156 0.57 -2.45 -3.63
N PRO A 157 1.21 -3.63 -3.55
CA PRO A 157 2.24 -4.03 -4.50
C PRO A 157 1.64 -4.36 -5.86
N ILE A 158 2.40 -4.02 -6.91
CA ILE A 158 2.07 -4.34 -8.29
C ILE A 158 3.07 -5.40 -8.78
N PHE A 159 2.55 -6.44 -9.41
CA PHE A 159 3.31 -7.58 -9.92
C PHE A 159 3.24 -7.63 -11.44
N GLN A 160 4.39 -7.85 -12.06
CA GLN A 160 4.57 -8.20 -13.46
C GLN A 160 5.63 -9.30 -13.59
N ASP A 161 5.35 -10.37 -14.35
CA ASP A 161 6.30 -11.46 -14.60
C ASP A 161 6.89 -12.03 -13.27
N ASP A 162 6.04 -12.25 -12.25
CA ASP A 162 6.41 -12.73 -10.91
C ASP A 162 7.42 -11.85 -10.14
N LYS A 163 7.52 -10.58 -10.50
CA LYS A 163 8.33 -9.56 -9.84
C LYS A 163 7.45 -8.40 -9.36
N ILE A 164 7.90 -7.73 -8.29
CA ILE A 164 7.28 -6.53 -7.76
C ILE A 164 7.95 -5.28 -8.32
#